data_f61f08083f3d9c3baba6a7fa86e17013
#
_entry.id   f61f08083f3d9c3baba6a7fa86e17013
#
_cell.length_a   1.000
_cell.length_b   1.000
_cell.length_c   1.000
_cell.angle_alpha   90.00
_cell.angle_beta   90.00
_cell.angle_gamma   90.00
#
_symmetry.space_group_name_H-M   'P 1'
#
loop_
_entity.id
_entity.type
_entity.pdbx_description
1 polymer ?
#
loop_
_entity_poly.entity_id
_entity_poly.type
_entity_poly.pdbx_seq_one_letter_code
_entity_poly.pdbx_strand_id
1 'polypeptide(L)'
;MRTSLAFRRVGRTVGVRPDPYTGAVRRSVLLVFVLAVALTGCTSTAEPSEPATVEVPAKATPDAAVAPVVDPWAGLPTLVDANWAAQAAEATGIPHRAMQAYGGAAVYSANQNPGCNLGWNTLAGIGEMESHHGTIDGSSVGEDGLVTPPILGIALDGSSTNAIPDSDQGEIDGDAEWDRAVGPLQFIPDSWRNWGADGSGDGVVDPQNFDDAVLATANYLCHAGGDLSRADNWRTAIAAYNDAAPYAVGVSEYAIRYSNDLATG
;
A
#
# COMPACT_ATOMS: atom_id res chain seq x y z
N MET A 1 -35.03 4.78 -48.17
CA MET A 1 -33.80 3.96 -48.11
C MET A 1 -33.20 4.13 -46.71
N ARG A 2 -33.39 3.15 -45.82
CA ARG A 2 -32.80 3.15 -44.46
C ARG A 2 -31.62 2.19 -44.48
N THR A 3 -30.43 2.69 -44.23
CA THR A 3 -29.22 1.86 -44.11
C THR A 3 -28.90 1.73 -42.62
N SER A 4 -29.09 0.52 -42.11
CA SER A 4 -28.81 0.13 -40.71
C SER A 4 -27.36 -0.28 -40.61
N LEU A 5 -26.55 0.42 -39.82
CA LEU A 5 -25.18 0.05 -39.50
C LEU A 5 -25.19 -0.81 -38.22
N ALA A 6 -24.89 -2.10 -38.38
CA ALA A 6 -24.74 -3.05 -37.32
C ALA A 6 -23.36 -2.88 -36.64
N PHE A 7 -23.36 -2.51 -35.36
CA PHE A 7 -22.18 -2.52 -34.52
C PHE A 7 -21.87 -3.95 -34.10
N ARG A 8 -20.76 -4.51 -34.58
CA ARG A 8 -20.19 -5.78 -34.12
C ARG A 8 -19.49 -5.53 -32.76
N ARG A 9 -20.03 -6.05 -31.67
CA ARG A 9 -19.34 -6.19 -30.40
C ARG A 9 -18.24 -7.25 -30.54
N VAL A 10 -16.98 -6.85 -30.47
CA VAL A 10 -15.87 -7.76 -30.24
C VAL A 10 -15.75 -7.96 -28.73
N GLY A 11 -16.28 -9.07 -28.24
CA GLY A 11 -16.07 -9.52 -26.87
C GLY A 11 -14.64 -10.02 -26.72
N ARG A 12 -13.79 -9.27 -26.04
CA ARG A 12 -12.50 -9.73 -25.57
C ARG A 12 -12.74 -10.39 -24.19
N THR A 13 -12.76 -11.70 -24.16
CA THR A 13 -12.66 -12.47 -22.91
C THR A 13 -11.23 -12.34 -22.42
N VAL A 14 -11.03 -11.58 -21.35
CA VAL A 14 -9.77 -11.57 -20.59
C VAL A 14 -9.71 -12.90 -19.85
N GLY A 15 -8.85 -13.79 -20.31
CA GLY A 15 -8.54 -15.04 -19.62
C GLY A 15 -7.79 -14.73 -18.33
N VAL A 16 -8.43 -15.01 -17.20
CA VAL A 16 -7.79 -15.01 -15.89
C VAL A 16 -6.73 -16.10 -15.90
N ARG A 17 -5.45 -15.72 -15.83
CA ARG A 17 -4.36 -16.67 -15.60
C ARG A 17 -4.43 -17.16 -14.15
N PRO A 18 -4.31 -18.46 -13.88
CA PRO A 18 -4.26 -18.95 -12.51
C PRO A 18 -2.96 -18.49 -11.82
N ASP A 19 -3.09 -18.07 -10.59
CA ASP A 19 -2.04 -17.65 -9.67
C ASP A 19 -1.00 -18.79 -9.50
N PRO A 20 0.31 -18.56 -9.74
CA PRO A 20 1.33 -19.60 -9.62
C PRO A 20 1.69 -19.98 -8.18
N TYR A 21 1.13 -19.33 -7.15
CA TYR A 21 1.53 -19.52 -5.76
C TYR A 21 0.70 -20.52 -4.93
N THR A 22 -0.19 -21.32 -5.53
CA THR A 22 -0.83 -22.43 -4.83
C THR A 22 0.04 -23.70 -4.83
N GLY A 23 1.26 -23.59 -4.29
CA GLY A 23 2.14 -24.72 -4.02
C GLY A 23 1.81 -25.40 -2.70
N ALA A 24 1.28 -26.63 -2.76
CA ALA A 24 0.98 -27.45 -1.60
C ALA A 24 2.23 -27.74 -0.76
N VAL A 25 2.27 -27.26 0.48
CA VAL A 25 3.30 -27.56 1.47
C VAL A 25 3.17 -29.03 1.89
N ARG A 26 4.09 -29.90 1.44
CA ARG A 26 4.25 -31.28 1.93
C ARG A 26 4.84 -31.23 3.35
N ARG A 27 4.04 -31.61 4.35
CA ARG A 27 4.50 -31.84 5.71
C ARG A 27 5.33 -33.13 5.77
N SER A 28 6.64 -32.99 5.97
CA SER A 28 7.50 -34.14 6.35
C SER A 28 7.47 -34.28 7.87
N VAL A 29 6.91 -35.37 8.34
CA VAL A 29 6.92 -35.75 9.76
C VAL A 29 8.25 -36.41 10.06
N LEU A 30 9.12 -35.75 10.80
CA LEU A 30 10.32 -36.35 11.39
C LEU A 30 9.96 -36.82 12.81
N LEU A 31 9.98 -38.15 12.98
CA LEU A 31 9.90 -38.79 14.33
C LEU A 31 11.27 -38.64 15.02
N VAL A 32 11.34 -37.87 16.09
CA VAL A 32 12.50 -37.85 16.99
C VAL A 32 12.14 -38.56 18.28
N PHE A 33 12.88 -39.59 18.60
CA PHE A 33 12.79 -40.31 19.89
C PHE A 33 13.30 -39.41 21.02
N VAL A 34 12.47 -39.21 22.04
CA VAL A 34 12.83 -38.44 23.24
C VAL A 34 13.26 -39.40 24.33
N LEU A 35 14.52 -39.30 24.75
CA LEU A 35 15.07 -39.93 25.94
C LEU A 35 14.68 -39.08 27.19
N ALA A 36 13.91 -39.64 28.09
CA ALA A 36 13.46 -38.95 29.28
C ALA A 36 14.60 -38.89 30.34
N VAL A 37 15.06 -37.67 30.66
CA VAL A 37 15.85 -37.37 31.85
C VAL A 37 14.98 -36.51 32.76
N ALA A 38 14.59 -37.08 33.93
CA ALA A 38 13.85 -36.35 34.96
C ALA A 38 14.81 -35.45 35.70
N LEU A 39 14.70 -34.14 35.52
CA LEU A 39 15.25 -33.09 36.39
C LEU A 39 14.10 -32.24 36.90
N THR A 40 13.83 -32.37 38.22
CA THR A 40 12.92 -31.49 38.95
C THR A 40 13.51 -30.09 39.05
N GLY A 41 13.13 -29.22 38.16
CA GLY A 41 13.40 -27.78 38.20
C GLY A 41 12.07 -27.04 38.08
N CYS A 42 11.83 -26.05 38.96
CA CYS A 42 10.68 -25.16 38.91
C CYS A 42 10.63 -24.50 37.52
N THR A 43 9.82 -25.02 36.62
CA THR A 43 9.52 -24.37 35.39
C THR A 43 8.40 -23.37 35.61
N SER A 44 8.75 -22.09 35.66
CA SER A 44 7.81 -21.03 35.35
C SER A 44 7.34 -21.28 33.91
N THR A 45 6.14 -21.82 33.75
CA THR A 45 5.46 -21.94 32.46
C THR A 45 5.09 -20.52 32.05
N ALA A 46 5.94 -19.90 31.22
CA ALA A 46 5.46 -18.77 30.43
C ALA A 46 4.35 -19.34 29.54
N GLU A 47 3.11 -18.95 29.77
CA GLU A 47 2.02 -19.17 28.82
C GLU A 47 2.47 -18.63 27.45
N PRO A 48 2.23 -19.39 26.36
CA PRO A 48 2.45 -18.82 25.04
C PRO A 48 1.56 -17.57 24.95
N SER A 49 2.19 -16.41 24.82
CA SER A 49 1.47 -15.17 24.56
C SER A 49 0.63 -15.40 23.30
N GLU A 50 -0.70 -15.23 23.39
CA GLU A 50 -1.55 -15.17 22.23
C GLU A 50 -0.93 -14.17 21.23
N PRO A 51 -0.90 -14.51 19.93
CA PRO A 51 -0.43 -13.56 18.93
C PRO A 51 -1.23 -12.27 19.10
N ALA A 52 -0.52 -11.16 19.31
CA ALA A 52 -1.15 -9.87 19.49
C ALA A 52 -2.11 -9.63 18.32
N THR A 53 -3.39 -9.52 18.63
CA THR A 53 -4.40 -9.21 17.60
C THR A 53 -4.14 -7.79 17.15
N VAL A 54 -3.74 -7.61 15.87
CA VAL A 54 -3.54 -6.29 15.27
C VAL A 54 -4.84 -5.51 15.37
N GLU A 55 -4.82 -4.39 16.08
CA GLU A 55 -5.92 -3.45 16.11
C GLU A 55 -6.14 -2.89 14.72
N VAL A 56 -7.38 -2.80 14.27
CA VAL A 56 -7.70 -2.25 12.94
C VAL A 56 -8.11 -0.80 13.09
N PRO A 57 -7.40 0.14 12.42
CA PRO A 57 -7.71 1.54 12.55
C PRO A 57 -9.10 1.84 11.98
N ALA A 58 -9.84 2.71 12.69
CA ALA A 58 -11.07 3.25 12.13
C ALA A 58 -10.74 4.07 10.87
N LYS A 59 -11.62 3.99 9.86
CA LYS A 59 -11.49 4.81 8.65
C LYS A 59 -11.49 6.29 9.02
N ALA A 60 -10.42 7.00 8.71
CA ALA A 60 -10.37 8.45 8.79
C ALA A 60 -10.67 9.05 7.40
N THR A 61 -11.66 9.95 7.35
CA THR A 61 -12.12 10.58 6.11
C THR A 61 -11.58 12.01 6.06
N PRO A 62 -10.96 12.43 4.96
CA PRO A 62 -10.54 13.81 4.79
C PRO A 62 -11.73 14.70 4.40
N ASP A 63 -11.60 16.02 4.58
CA ASP A 63 -12.50 16.96 3.96
C ASP A 63 -12.22 17.04 2.45
N ALA A 64 -13.25 16.73 1.65
CA ALA A 64 -13.16 16.85 0.22
C ALA A 64 -13.17 18.30 -0.23
N ALA A 65 -12.49 18.63 -1.32
CA ALA A 65 -12.56 19.95 -1.93
C ALA A 65 -14.02 20.29 -2.25
N VAL A 66 -14.44 21.50 -1.89
CA VAL A 66 -15.83 21.97 -2.07
C VAL A 66 -16.16 22.24 -3.54
N ALA A 67 -15.14 22.41 -4.39
CA ALA A 67 -15.35 22.58 -5.83
C ALA A 67 -15.81 21.26 -6.45
N PRO A 68 -16.77 21.29 -7.40
CA PRO A 68 -17.06 20.10 -8.19
C PRO A 68 -15.75 19.64 -8.84
N VAL A 69 -15.47 18.35 -8.81
CA VAL A 69 -14.37 17.76 -9.56
C VAL A 69 -14.60 18.10 -11.03
N VAL A 70 -14.01 19.18 -11.50
CA VAL A 70 -14.24 19.73 -12.83
C VAL A 70 -13.44 18.92 -13.84
N ASP A 71 -12.39 18.27 -13.37
CA ASP A 71 -11.53 17.41 -14.16
C ASP A 71 -11.14 16.18 -13.34
N PRO A 72 -11.61 14.98 -13.72
CA PRO A 72 -11.18 13.73 -13.08
C PRO A 72 -9.68 13.44 -13.27
N TRP A 73 -9.00 14.20 -14.13
CA TRP A 73 -7.58 14.11 -14.43
C TRP A 73 -6.72 15.17 -13.73
N ALA A 74 -7.32 16.01 -12.88
CA ALA A 74 -6.61 17.11 -12.21
C ALA A 74 -5.64 16.66 -11.11
N GLY A 75 -5.47 15.37 -10.89
CA GLY A 75 -4.57 14.79 -9.89
C GLY A 75 -5.15 14.75 -8.46
N LEU A 76 -4.66 13.82 -7.66
CA LEU A 76 -5.13 13.57 -6.29
C LEU A 76 -5.14 14.82 -5.38
N PRO A 77 -4.10 15.70 -5.41
CA PRO A 77 -4.06 16.85 -4.52
C PRO A 77 -5.24 17.82 -4.68
N THR A 78 -5.88 17.81 -5.85
CA THR A 78 -7.01 18.70 -6.12
C THR A 78 -8.34 18.20 -5.56
N LEU A 79 -8.41 16.96 -5.12
CA LEU A 79 -9.61 16.32 -4.60
C LEU A 79 -9.85 16.58 -3.11
N VAL A 80 -8.83 17.03 -2.39
CA VAL A 80 -8.89 17.28 -0.94
C VAL A 80 -8.94 18.79 -0.65
N ASP A 81 -9.64 19.17 0.41
CA ASP A 81 -9.62 20.56 0.86
C ASP A 81 -8.22 20.97 1.33
N ALA A 82 -7.70 22.07 0.79
CA ALA A 82 -6.34 22.53 1.05
C ALA A 82 -6.12 22.96 2.52
N ASN A 83 -7.16 23.50 3.19
CA ASN A 83 -7.05 23.88 4.60
C ASN A 83 -7.05 22.64 5.48
N TRP A 84 -7.88 21.64 5.15
CA TRP A 84 -7.84 20.37 5.82
C TRP A 84 -6.45 19.71 5.68
N ALA A 85 -5.89 19.68 4.48
CA ALA A 85 -4.57 19.09 4.24
C ALA A 85 -3.47 19.80 5.03
N ALA A 86 -3.52 21.12 5.13
CA ALA A 86 -2.56 21.90 5.90
C ALA A 86 -2.69 21.65 7.41
N GLN A 87 -3.91 21.63 7.95
CA GLN A 87 -4.17 21.32 9.36
C GLN A 87 -3.77 19.89 9.72
N ALA A 88 -4.11 18.92 8.85
CA ALA A 88 -3.75 17.54 9.06
C ALA A 88 -2.23 17.34 9.02
N ALA A 89 -1.52 18.01 8.12
CA ALA A 89 -0.06 17.98 8.06
C ALA A 89 0.58 18.56 9.33
N GLU A 90 0.07 19.69 9.82
CA GLU A 90 0.56 20.32 11.06
C GLU A 90 0.33 19.42 12.28
N ALA A 91 -0.87 18.87 12.42
CA ALA A 91 -1.24 18.01 13.55
C ALA A 91 -0.45 16.69 13.59
N THR A 92 -0.21 16.09 12.43
CA THR A 92 0.39 14.75 12.34
C THR A 92 1.91 14.74 12.13
N GLY A 93 2.47 15.88 11.68
CA GLY A 93 3.86 15.98 11.26
C GLY A 93 4.15 15.35 9.88
N ILE A 94 3.14 14.86 9.18
CA ILE A 94 3.28 14.35 7.81
C ILE A 94 3.58 15.52 6.87
N PRO A 95 4.55 15.39 5.92
CA PRO A 95 4.79 16.44 4.94
C PRO A 95 3.49 16.85 4.22
N HIS A 96 3.25 18.15 4.10
CA HIS A 96 1.99 18.68 3.55
C HIS A 96 1.67 18.10 2.16
N ARG A 97 2.69 17.97 1.29
CA ARG A 97 2.51 17.40 -0.05
C ARG A 97 2.08 15.92 -0.01
N ALA A 98 2.64 15.15 0.91
CA ALA A 98 2.24 13.75 1.11
C ALA A 98 0.80 13.65 1.68
N MET A 99 0.44 14.55 2.61
CA MET A 99 -0.92 14.61 3.16
C MET A 99 -1.97 14.90 2.08
N GLN A 100 -1.66 15.77 1.13
CA GLN A 100 -2.55 16.02 -0.02
C GLN A 100 -2.78 14.75 -0.86
N ALA A 101 -1.73 13.97 -1.10
CA ALA A 101 -1.84 12.72 -1.85
C ALA A 101 -2.68 11.67 -1.10
N TYR A 102 -2.45 11.47 0.20
CA TYR A 102 -3.23 10.52 1.00
C TYR A 102 -4.71 10.91 1.09
N GLY A 103 -4.98 12.19 1.36
CA GLY A 103 -6.34 12.71 1.42
C GLY A 103 -7.04 12.58 0.07
N GLY A 104 -6.35 13.00 -1.00
CA GLY A 104 -6.87 12.90 -2.37
C GLY A 104 -7.19 11.47 -2.78
N ALA A 105 -6.31 10.50 -2.49
CA ALA A 105 -6.55 9.09 -2.79
C ALA A 105 -7.72 8.50 -1.99
N ALA A 106 -7.92 8.92 -0.74
CA ALA A 106 -9.07 8.51 0.05
C ALA A 106 -10.39 9.06 -0.53
N VAL A 107 -10.40 10.34 -0.98
CA VAL A 107 -11.55 10.93 -1.69
C VAL A 107 -11.80 10.22 -3.01
N TYR A 108 -10.75 10.00 -3.80
CA TYR A 108 -10.85 9.27 -5.07
C TYR A 108 -11.45 7.87 -4.86
N SER A 109 -10.92 7.11 -3.92
CA SER A 109 -11.40 5.76 -3.62
C SER A 109 -12.85 5.76 -3.13
N ALA A 110 -13.26 6.75 -2.33
CA ALA A 110 -14.65 6.90 -1.89
C ALA A 110 -15.62 7.15 -3.06
N ASN A 111 -15.17 7.83 -4.11
CA ASN A 111 -15.96 8.12 -5.30
C ASN A 111 -15.97 6.96 -6.31
N GLN A 112 -14.82 6.32 -6.55
CA GLN A 112 -14.68 5.29 -7.57
C GLN A 112 -15.01 3.89 -7.05
N ASN A 113 -14.74 3.63 -5.78
CA ASN A 113 -14.98 2.34 -5.11
C ASN A 113 -15.53 2.55 -3.69
N PRO A 114 -16.75 3.06 -3.55
CA PRO A 114 -17.33 3.42 -2.24
C PRO A 114 -17.44 2.22 -1.27
N GLY A 115 -17.45 0.99 -1.81
CA GLY A 115 -17.46 -0.23 -1.01
C GLY A 115 -16.12 -0.57 -0.36
N CYS A 116 -15.02 0.05 -0.78
CA CYS A 116 -13.68 -0.22 -0.25
C CYS A 116 -13.49 0.32 1.19
N ASN A 117 -14.09 1.45 1.51
CA ASN A 117 -13.96 2.08 2.83
C ASN A 117 -12.50 2.36 3.26
N LEU A 118 -11.62 2.68 2.31
CA LEU A 118 -10.24 3.07 2.58
C LEU A 118 -10.19 4.46 3.27
N GLY A 119 -9.43 4.57 4.36
CA GLY A 119 -9.11 5.84 5.02
C GLY A 119 -7.74 6.35 4.62
N TRP A 120 -7.56 7.69 4.63
CA TRP A 120 -6.25 8.30 4.39
C TRP A 120 -5.20 7.85 5.42
N ASN A 121 -5.62 7.59 6.65
CA ASN A 121 -4.76 7.16 7.73
C ASN A 121 -4.10 5.79 7.47
N THR A 122 -4.79 4.86 6.83
CA THR A 122 -4.19 3.58 6.41
C THR A 122 -3.09 3.80 5.37
N LEU A 123 -3.33 4.67 4.38
CA LEU A 123 -2.32 5.02 3.37
C LEU A 123 -1.10 5.70 4.01
N ALA A 124 -1.34 6.63 4.95
CA ALA A 124 -0.28 7.31 5.69
C ALA A 124 0.54 6.33 6.56
N GLY A 125 -0.12 5.36 7.20
CA GLY A 125 0.59 4.31 7.96
C GLY A 125 1.52 3.48 7.08
N ILE A 126 1.10 3.13 5.86
CA ILE A 126 1.96 2.46 4.88
C ILE A 126 3.12 3.38 4.46
N GLY A 127 2.85 4.62 4.09
CA GLY A 127 3.88 5.55 3.65
C GLY A 127 4.93 5.86 4.72
N GLU A 128 4.56 5.84 6.00
CA GLU A 128 5.52 5.93 7.10
C GLU A 128 6.42 4.69 7.15
N MET A 129 5.84 3.50 7.05
CA MET A 129 6.59 2.24 7.11
C MET A 129 7.54 2.06 5.92
N GLU A 130 7.17 2.54 4.74
CA GLU A 130 7.95 2.35 3.52
C GLU A 130 9.09 3.35 3.36
N SER A 131 8.87 4.63 3.68
CA SER A 131 9.85 5.66 3.34
C SER A 131 9.80 6.91 4.23
N HIS A 132 9.13 6.87 5.40
CA HIS A 132 8.83 8.07 6.18
C HIS A 132 8.21 9.16 5.28
N HIS A 133 7.17 8.81 4.54
CA HIS A 133 6.46 9.70 3.61
C HIS A 133 7.34 10.27 2.50
N GLY A 134 8.26 9.47 1.97
CA GLY A 134 9.16 9.89 0.88
C GLY A 134 10.34 10.75 1.34
N THR A 135 10.71 10.68 2.63
CA THR A 135 11.81 11.49 3.19
C THR A 135 13.04 10.71 3.62
N ILE A 136 13.06 9.39 3.41
CA ILE A 136 14.22 8.54 3.77
C ILE A 136 15.45 8.95 2.98
N ASP A 137 16.64 8.79 3.59
CA ASP A 137 17.95 9.00 2.97
C ASP A 137 18.16 10.40 2.34
N GLY A 138 17.45 11.40 2.86
CA GLY A 138 17.53 12.79 2.38
C GLY A 138 16.66 13.08 1.17
N SER A 139 15.78 12.16 0.78
CA SER A 139 14.75 12.40 -0.23
C SER A 139 13.70 13.38 0.27
N SER A 140 13.00 14.00 -0.64
CA SER A 140 11.86 14.87 -0.36
C SER A 140 10.85 14.83 -1.51
N VAL A 141 9.60 15.08 -1.20
CA VAL A 141 8.51 15.17 -2.19
C VAL A 141 8.43 16.59 -2.73
N GLY A 142 8.63 16.77 -4.02
CA GLY A 142 8.46 18.06 -4.72
C GLY A 142 7.01 18.48 -4.84
N GLU A 143 6.76 19.73 -5.22
CA GLU A 143 5.42 20.25 -5.47
C GLU A 143 4.68 19.50 -6.59
N ASP A 144 5.43 18.94 -7.54
CA ASP A 144 4.97 18.10 -8.64
C ASP A 144 4.71 16.64 -8.22
N GLY A 145 4.96 16.30 -6.95
CA GLY A 145 4.84 14.94 -6.42
C GLY A 145 6.07 14.08 -6.63
N LEU A 146 7.08 14.51 -7.41
CA LEU A 146 8.29 13.72 -7.61
C LEU A 146 9.14 13.66 -6.35
N VAL A 147 9.64 12.47 -6.04
CA VAL A 147 10.57 12.22 -4.93
C VAL A 147 12.00 12.39 -5.41
N THR A 148 12.76 13.28 -4.78
CA THR A 148 14.13 13.58 -5.16
C THR A 148 15.05 13.63 -3.94
N PRO A 149 16.20 12.92 -3.95
CA PRO A 149 16.59 11.90 -4.93
C PRO A 149 15.63 10.71 -4.97
N PRO A 150 15.60 9.91 -6.07
CA PRO A 150 14.76 8.73 -6.18
C PRO A 150 15.02 7.72 -5.07
N ILE A 151 13.97 7.10 -4.54
CA ILE A 151 14.08 6.06 -3.51
C ILE A 151 14.15 4.70 -4.21
N LEU A 152 15.25 3.97 -3.94
CA LEU A 152 15.46 2.61 -4.40
C LEU A 152 15.85 1.73 -3.21
N GLY A 153 15.13 0.63 -3.06
CA GLY A 153 15.43 -0.38 -2.05
C GLY A 153 16.70 -1.19 -2.36
N ILE A 154 17.07 -2.04 -1.42
CA ILE A 154 18.15 -3.02 -1.63
C ILE A 154 17.74 -4.07 -2.67
N ALA A 155 18.72 -4.72 -3.30
CA ALA A 155 18.48 -5.87 -4.16
C ALA A 155 17.80 -7.00 -3.37
N LEU A 156 16.72 -7.56 -3.91
CA LEU A 156 15.99 -8.68 -3.30
C LEU A 156 16.66 -10.01 -3.66
N ASP A 157 17.93 -10.16 -3.27
CA ASP A 157 18.83 -11.26 -3.63
C ASP A 157 18.73 -12.49 -2.70
N GLY A 158 17.88 -12.43 -1.68
CA GLY A 158 17.71 -13.48 -0.69
C GLY A 158 18.72 -13.45 0.46
N SER A 159 19.65 -12.51 0.52
CA SER A 159 20.61 -12.41 1.60
C SER A 159 20.01 -11.88 2.91
N SER A 160 19.09 -10.95 2.82
CA SER A 160 18.34 -10.34 3.93
C SER A 160 16.85 -10.23 3.70
N THR A 161 16.38 -10.60 2.52
CA THR A 161 15.00 -10.56 2.06
C THR A 161 14.64 -11.89 1.38
N ASN A 162 13.39 -12.04 0.92
CA ASN A 162 13.08 -13.10 -0.04
C ASN A 162 13.80 -12.81 -1.36
N ALA A 163 14.28 -13.87 -2.04
CA ALA A 163 14.88 -13.73 -3.35
C ALA A 163 13.78 -13.48 -4.41
N ILE A 164 13.87 -12.34 -5.10
CA ILE A 164 12.98 -11.98 -6.21
C ILE A 164 13.86 -11.65 -7.42
N PRO A 165 14.03 -12.61 -8.36
CA PRO A 165 14.77 -12.35 -9.59
C PRO A 165 14.12 -11.23 -10.40
N ASP A 166 14.97 -10.51 -11.16
CA ASP A 166 14.53 -9.45 -12.05
C ASP A 166 13.31 -9.84 -12.89
N SER A 167 12.30 -8.99 -12.87
CA SER A 167 11.03 -9.22 -13.55
C SER A 167 10.80 -8.31 -14.76
N ASP A 168 11.63 -7.29 -14.98
CA ASP A 168 11.42 -6.26 -16.00
C ASP A 168 12.66 -5.84 -16.81
N GLN A 169 13.76 -6.56 -16.66
CA GLN A 169 15.07 -6.29 -17.27
C GLN A 169 15.70 -4.98 -16.76
N GLY A 170 15.39 -4.61 -15.51
CA GLY A 170 15.86 -3.40 -14.87
C GLY A 170 15.24 -2.12 -15.43
N GLU A 171 14.09 -2.21 -16.07
CA GLU A 171 13.43 -1.03 -16.68
C GLU A 171 12.98 -0.02 -15.63
N ILE A 172 12.46 -0.51 -14.50
CA ILE A 172 11.87 0.34 -13.45
C ILE A 172 12.88 0.68 -12.36
N ASP A 173 13.71 -0.30 -11.96
CA ASP A 173 14.59 -0.17 -10.79
C ASP A 173 16.10 -0.08 -11.13
N GLY A 174 16.47 -0.33 -12.39
CA GLY A 174 17.84 -0.28 -12.90
C GLY A 174 18.67 -1.52 -12.59
N ASP A 175 18.12 -2.59 -12.01
CA ASP A 175 18.82 -3.84 -11.68
C ASP A 175 18.28 -5.01 -12.53
N ALA A 176 19.10 -5.51 -13.46
CA ALA A 176 18.70 -6.60 -14.37
C ALA A 176 19.00 -8.01 -13.83
N GLU A 177 19.31 -8.14 -12.53
CA GLU A 177 19.57 -9.43 -11.88
C GLU A 177 18.52 -9.70 -10.79
N TRP A 178 18.17 -8.69 -10.00
CA TRP A 178 17.24 -8.77 -8.89
C TRP A 178 16.27 -7.59 -8.87
N ASP A 179 14.99 -7.83 -8.62
CA ASP A 179 14.06 -6.73 -8.37
C ASP A 179 14.48 -5.93 -7.13
N ARG A 180 14.21 -4.61 -7.16
CA ARG A 180 14.30 -3.70 -6.02
C ARG A 180 12.94 -3.04 -5.80
N ALA A 181 12.63 -2.75 -4.56
CA ALA A 181 11.49 -1.89 -4.27
C ALA A 181 11.78 -0.46 -4.75
N VAL A 182 10.80 0.21 -5.34
CA VAL A 182 10.96 1.55 -5.94
C VAL A 182 9.95 2.55 -5.38
N GLY A 183 10.41 3.79 -5.28
CA GLY A 183 9.59 4.93 -4.93
C GLY A 183 9.17 5.00 -3.46
N PRO A 184 8.38 6.03 -3.11
CA PRO A 184 8.03 6.30 -1.72
C PRO A 184 7.13 5.22 -1.08
N LEU A 185 6.44 4.41 -1.86
CA LEU A 185 5.59 3.31 -1.40
C LEU A 185 6.20 1.93 -1.70
N GLN A 186 7.47 1.87 -2.10
CA GLN A 186 8.30 0.68 -2.23
C GLN A 186 7.64 -0.46 -3.03
N PHE A 187 7.08 -0.15 -4.20
CA PHE A 187 6.57 -1.18 -5.12
C PHE A 187 7.71 -1.99 -5.74
N ILE A 188 7.55 -3.30 -5.82
CA ILE A 188 8.40 -4.11 -6.70
C ILE A 188 7.94 -3.98 -8.15
N PRO A 189 8.86 -4.10 -9.16
CA PRO A 189 8.53 -3.89 -10.58
C PRO A 189 7.31 -4.66 -11.08
N ASP A 190 7.16 -5.94 -10.72
CA ASP A 190 5.98 -6.72 -11.13
C ASP A 190 4.67 -6.18 -10.56
N SER A 191 4.68 -5.76 -9.28
CA SER A 191 3.50 -5.12 -8.67
C SER A 191 3.20 -3.77 -9.31
N TRP A 192 4.23 -2.96 -9.63
CA TRP A 192 4.06 -1.67 -10.29
C TRP A 192 3.40 -1.81 -11.66
N ARG A 193 3.85 -2.76 -12.48
CA ARG A 193 3.24 -3.03 -13.81
C ARG A 193 1.76 -3.39 -13.73
N ASN A 194 1.32 -3.99 -12.64
CA ASN A 194 -0.07 -4.39 -12.45
C ASN A 194 -0.95 -3.29 -11.84
N TRP A 195 -0.38 -2.42 -10.99
CA TRP A 195 -1.14 -1.48 -10.17
C TRP A 195 -0.81 -0.02 -10.40
N GLY A 196 0.31 0.30 -11.04
CA GLY A 196 0.71 1.67 -11.34
C GLY A 196 -0.44 2.46 -12.00
N ALA A 197 -0.66 3.67 -11.52
CA ALA A 197 -1.75 4.52 -11.96
C ALA A 197 -1.32 5.98 -11.94
N ASP A 198 -1.81 6.78 -12.88
CA ASP A 198 -1.57 8.22 -12.94
C ASP A 198 -2.43 8.93 -11.87
N GLY A 199 -1.84 9.17 -10.72
CA GLY A 199 -2.45 9.88 -9.59
C GLY A 199 -2.14 11.37 -9.61
N SER A 200 -1.08 11.78 -10.30
CA SER A 200 -0.69 13.17 -10.49
C SER A 200 -1.56 13.89 -11.53
N GLY A 201 -2.10 13.15 -12.50
CA GLY A 201 -2.88 13.68 -13.62
C GLY A 201 -2.01 14.26 -14.74
N ASP A 202 -0.71 13.95 -14.78
CA ASP A 202 0.23 14.46 -15.79
C ASP A 202 0.34 13.59 -17.05
N GLY A 203 -0.30 12.42 -17.04
CA GLY A 203 -0.30 11.45 -18.13
C GLY A 203 0.89 10.49 -18.10
N VAL A 204 1.73 10.54 -17.07
CA VAL A 204 2.85 9.62 -16.83
C VAL A 204 2.53 8.75 -15.62
N VAL A 205 2.95 7.50 -15.62
CA VAL A 205 2.80 6.58 -14.48
C VAL A 205 4.19 6.28 -13.94
N ASP A 206 4.60 7.01 -12.90
CA ASP A 206 5.96 6.98 -12.35
C ASP A 206 5.97 6.50 -10.89
N PRO A 207 6.65 5.37 -10.54
CA PRO A 207 6.73 4.90 -9.17
C PRO A 207 7.44 5.88 -8.22
N GLN A 208 8.20 6.84 -8.74
CA GLN A 208 8.84 7.89 -7.95
C GLN A 208 7.93 9.11 -7.75
N ASN A 209 6.78 9.18 -8.45
CA ASN A 209 5.76 10.17 -8.15
C ASN A 209 4.88 9.72 -6.99
N PHE A 210 4.81 10.55 -5.95
CA PHE A 210 4.11 10.22 -4.71
C PHE A 210 2.61 10.01 -4.92
N ASP A 211 1.97 10.79 -5.80
CA ASP A 211 0.53 10.66 -6.09
C ASP A 211 0.24 9.35 -6.81
N ASP A 212 1.05 9.02 -7.80
CA ASP A 212 0.92 7.78 -8.57
C ASP A 212 1.07 6.56 -7.68
N ALA A 213 2.10 6.58 -6.83
CA ALA A 213 2.36 5.50 -5.89
C ALA A 213 1.24 5.34 -4.85
N VAL A 214 0.69 6.45 -4.35
CA VAL A 214 -0.44 6.42 -3.39
C VAL A 214 -1.71 5.93 -4.06
N LEU A 215 -1.99 6.35 -5.30
CA LEU A 215 -3.16 5.85 -6.04
C LEU A 215 -3.05 4.36 -6.33
N ALA A 216 -1.86 3.91 -6.75
CA ALA A 216 -1.58 2.48 -6.98
C ALA A 216 -1.79 1.66 -5.68
N THR A 217 -1.31 2.17 -4.54
CA THR A 217 -1.51 1.55 -3.22
C THR A 217 -3.00 1.47 -2.87
N ALA A 218 -3.75 2.55 -3.07
CA ALA A 218 -5.18 2.57 -2.80
C ALA A 218 -5.95 1.52 -3.63
N ASN A 219 -5.65 1.44 -4.92
CA ASN A 219 -6.25 0.47 -5.83
C ASN A 219 -5.90 -0.97 -5.42
N TYR A 220 -4.63 -1.21 -5.08
CA TYR A 220 -4.17 -2.52 -4.64
C TYR A 220 -4.87 -2.98 -3.35
N LEU A 221 -4.92 -2.13 -2.33
CA LEU A 221 -5.56 -2.45 -1.06
C LEU A 221 -7.06 -2.72 -1.23
N CYS A 222 -7.76 -1.90 -2.01
CA CYS A 222 -9.18 -2.10 -2.30
C CYS A 222 -9.45 -3.41 -3.04
N HIS A 223 -8.55 -3.79 -3.96
CA HIS A 223 -8.66 -5.07 -4.66
C HIS A 223 -8.42 -6.26 -3.72
N ALA A 224 -7.37 -6.20 -2.90
CA ALA A 224 -6.96 -7.31 -2.04
C ALA A 224 -7.93 -7.54 -0.87
N GLY A 225 -8.45 -6.47 -0.25
CA GLY A 225 -9.28 -6.56 0.95
C GLY A 225 -10.77 -6.36 0.71
N GLY A 226 -11.17 -5.68 -0.36
CA GLY A 226 -12.56 -5.28 -0.57
C GLY A 226 -13.00 -4.23 0.45
N ASP A 227 -13.92 -4.54 1.34
CA ASP A 227 -14.41 -3.63 2.39
C ASP A 227 -13.44 -3.56 3.58
N LEU A 228 -12.59 -2.56 3.59
CA LEU A 228 -11.54 -2.35 4.60
C LEU A 228 -12.07 -1.85 5.97
N SER A 229 -13.35 -1.56 6.10
CA SER A 229 -13.98 -1.31 7.41
C SER A 229 -14.10 -2.60 8.24
N ARG A 230 -13.94 -3.76 7.60
CA ARG A 230 -13.96 -5.08 8.23
C ARG A 230 -12.55 -5.49 8.63
N ALA A 231 -12.36 -5.82 9.89
CA ALA A 231 -11.05 -6.14 10.45
C ALA A 231 -10.26 -7.21 9.66
N ASP A 232 -10.92 -8.31 9.27
CA ASP A 232 -10.25 -9.39 8.54
C ASP A 232 -9.85 -8.97 7.14
N ASN A 233 -10.67 -8.14 6.48
CA ASN A 233 -10.40 -7.62 5.15
C ASN A 233 -9.22 -6.64 5.17
N TRP A 234 -9.18 -5.75 6.17
CA TRP A 234 -8.06 -4.82 6.34
C TRP A 234 -6.75 -5.58 6.54
N ARG A 235 -6.75 -6.58 7.46
CA ARG A 235 -5.57 -7.44 7.68
C ARG A 235 -5.15 -8.18 6.42
N THR A 236 -6.11 -8.68 5.65
CA THR A 236 -5.86 -9.34 4.36
C THR A 236 -5.19 -8.38 3.37
N ALA A 237 -5.69 -7.15 3.27
CA ALA A 237 -5.12 -6.13 2.38
C ALA A 237 -3.68 -5.76 2.78
N ILE A 238 -3.43 -5.53 4.07
CA ILE A 238 -2.08 -5.21 4.57
C ILE A 238 -1.13 -6.39 4.40
N ALA A 239 -1.57 -7.62 4.66
CA ALA A 239 -0.75 -8.82 4.45
C ALA A 239 -0.47 -9.08 2.96
N ALA A 240 -1.35 -8.68 2.06
CA ALA A 240 -1.10 -8.73 0.62
C ALA A 240 -0.04 -7.72 0.18
N TYR A 241 0.04 -6.57 0.86
CA TYR A 241 1.06 -5.56 0.61
C TYR A 241 2.43 -6.00 1.17
N ASN A 242 2.44 -6.43 2.42
CA ASN A 242 3.63 -6.99 3.09
C ASN A 242 3.17 -7.96 4.19
N ASP A 243 3.52 -9.23 4.07
CA ASP A 243 3.07 -10.32 4.95
C ASP A 243 3.88 -10.46 6.25
N ALA A 244 4.88 -9.62 6.45
CA ALA A 244 5.66 -9.61 7.68
C ALA A 244 4.78 -9.20 8.88
N ALA A 245 4.69 -10.06 9.90
CA ALA A 245 3.82 -9.82 11.06
C ALA A 245 4.03 -8.44 11.74
N PRO A 246 5.27 -7.91 11.90
CA PRO A 246 5.49 -6.57 12.46
C PRO A 246 4.95 -5.44 11.57
N TYR A 247 4.84 -5.68 10.27
CA TYR A 247 4.39 -4.65 9.32
C TYR A 247 2.95 -4.22 9.57
N ALA A 248 2.03 -5.18 9.68
CA ALA A 248 0.63 -4.87 9.95
C ALA A 248 0.44 -4.15 11.31
N VAL A 249 1.25 -4.48 12.31
CA VAL A 249 1.26 -3.78 13.60
C VAL A 249 1.71 -2.33 13.41
N GLY A 250 2.83 -2.10 12.73
CA GLY A 250 3.36 -0.76 12.48
C GLY A 250 2.38 0.13 11.71
N VAL A 251 1.82 -0.39 10.59
CA VAL A 251 0.80 0.33 9.81
C VAL A 251 -0.40 0.71 10.67
N SER A 252 -0.88 -0.23 11.51
CA SER A 252 -2.01 0.02 12.43
C SER A 252 -1.69 1.12 13.44
N GLU A 253 -0.56 1.03 14.13
CA GLU A 253 -0.14 1.99 15.15
C GLU A 253 -0.01 3.39 14.59
N TYR A 254 0.63 3.55 13.41
CA TYR A 254 0.74 4.85 12.74
C TYR A 254 -0.61 5.38 12.28
N ALA A 255 -1.45 4.53 11.67
CA ALA A 255 -2.77 4.96 11.21
C ALA A 255 -3.67 5.43 12.36
N ILE A 256 -3.64 4.76 13.51
CA ILE A 256 -4.38 5.15 14.72
C ILE A 256 -3.80 6.45 15.29
N ARG A 257 -2.47 6.55 15.41
CA ARG A 257 -1.79 7.75 15.90
C ARG A 257 -2.17 8.98 15.09
N TYR A 258 -2.02 8.92 13.76
CA TYR A 258 -2.33 10.07 12.89
C TYR A 258 -3.79 10.51 12.97
N SER A 259 -4.72 9.56 13.11
CA SER A 259 -6.14 9.90 13.30
C SER A 259 -6.39 10.62 14.61
N ASN A 260 -5.71 10.19 15.69
CA ASN A 260 -5.82 10.77 17.01
C ASN A 260 -5.16 12.17 17.07
N ASP A 261 -3.99 12.33 16.46
CA ASP A 261 -3.27 13.60 16.39
C ASP A 261 -4.13 14.67 15.70
N LEU A 262 -4.75 14.32 14.57
CA LEU A 262 -5.67 15.24 13.88
C LEU A 262 -6.94 15.56 14.69
N ALA A 263 -7.45 14.62 15.46
CA ALA A 263 -8.66 14.84 16.28
C ALA A 263 -8.42 15.70 17.51
N THR A 264 -7.17 15.89 17.93
CA THR A 264 -6.79 16.61 19.16
C THR A 264 -6.08 17.93 18.91
N GLY A 265 -5.61 18.20 17.67
CA GLY A 265 -4.98 19.45 17.25
C GLY A 265 -6.01 20.42 16.72
#